data_8730f9ea1231928adca82ca79e2c3c23
#
_entry.id   8730f9ea1231928adca82ca79e2c3c23
#
_cell.length_a   1.000
_cell.length_b   1.000
_cell.length_c   1.000
_cell.angle_alpha   90.00
_cell.angle_beta   90.00
_cell.angle_gamma   90.00
#
_symmetry.space_group_name_H-M   'P 1'
#
loop_
_entity.id
_entity.type
_entity.pdbx_description
1 polymer ?
#
loop_
_entity_poly.entity_id
_entity_poly.type
_entity_poly.pdbx_seq_one_letter_code
_entity_poly.pdbx_strand_id
1 'polypeptide(L)'
;MYNEQILDLKTKIIQRAETYFKPFFTSDHDIQHDIETVIRGLNELDEQASTNENLSTSLKKTLTSFFQNVSSFILIKNEMQTETEFADTVEKTYKVFLKKLHDDINRLNYVAKINDRNVIIVGGNGVGKSSFVSYLKQASADNIITIPAQKYLYADTDSGNQFLTINLEQVQEELRTDITQLAKVHNNLNQYDQYNRHLFTKLITAIVNEHLKDLNDFHGHTDDLKTKFTRLEAIWAMVFPDMKLNRLSGVRSLTITKGESTYSVNSMSDGEKVVLYYLIQILFAPENSFVVVDEPETFLNPTISNRLWDTLEAEREDINFIYVSHNVGFISSRKDADLISIKNYEYPDNWQLQELEGTTSGLPRELVTGLAGAKKPIIFIEGTTGSYDYTVFTSLFKDLAIVFPVQGHGNVINYTQAYNSSEAFSGGISFGIIDRDLRDDENIEALKEKGVYTLPVNEIEMLYFEEELMKKYFEELNTPIEESTKKINQFKKEFIERVKNKKDRIVEQKAKKILDTFLENHRVEQIRDKTPDDLVNDIIENINSINLKGQIIDFEEELSDVLSNDDYQKLLVMSPLKQEIAMGVSNKLDSKYMEKMSNKFKYNTYYVQHLKEKYFSDLYSAVLESQ
;
A
#
# COMPACT_ATOMS: atom_id res chain seq x y z
N MET A 1 -2.60 24.17 27.42
CA MET A 1 -1.61 23.39 28.22
C MET A 1 -0.38 22.99 27.38
N TYR A 2 -0.51 22.23 26.27
CA TYR A 2 0.67 21.84 25.46
C TYR A 2 1.35 23.02 24.79
N ASN A 3 0.61 23.96 24.25
CA ASN A 3 1.15 25.19 23.65
C ASN A 3 1.91 26.05 24.68
N GLU A 4 1.46 26.10 25.93
CA GLU A 4 2.19 26.78 27.01
C GLU A 4 3.50 26.05 27.35
N GLN A 5 3.50 24.71 27.34
CA GLN A 5 4.71 23.93 27.56
C GLN A 5 5.73 24.08 26.44
N ILE A 6 5.27 24.12 25.17
CA ILE A 6 6.14 24.37 24.01
C ILE A 6 6.73 25.78 24.09
N LEU A 7 5.92 26.78 24.42
CA LEU A 7 6.38 28.16 24.59
C LEU A 7 7.41 28.31 25.73
N ASP A 8 7.15 27.64 26.86
CA ASP A 8 8.09 27.60 28.00
C ASP A 8 9.40 26.92 27.61
N LEU A 9 9.36 25.82 26.86
CA LEU A 9 10.55 25.13 26.38
C LEU A 9 11.35 26.00 25.40
N LYS A 10 10.70 26.64 24.43
CA LYS A 10 11.34 27.60 23.52
C LYS A 10 12.04 28.71 24.30
N THR A 11 11.36 29.32 25.24
CA THR A 11 11.89 30.41 26.07
C THR A 11 13.12 29.94 26.86
N LYS A 12 13.06 28.75 27.48
CA LYS A 12 14.18 28.17 28.20
C LYS A 12 15.37 27.86 27.32
N ILE A 13 15.16 27.35 26.09
CA ILE A 13 16.25 27.08 25.12
C ILE A 13 16.94 28.39 24.73
N ILE A 14 16.17 29.43 24.39
CA ILE A 14 16.70 30.75 24.01
C ILE A 14 17.47 31.37 25.19
N GLN A 15 16.86 31.42 26.37
CA GLN A 15 17.46 31.97 27.57
C GLN A 15 18.76 31.26 27.96
N ARG A 16 18.82 29.95 27.81
CA ARG A 16 20.05 29.17 28.06
C ARG A 16 21.10 29.44 27.00
N ALA A 17 20.73 29.52 25.73
CA ALA A 17 21.63 29.90 24.65
C ALA A 17 22.25 31.28 24.93
N GLU A 18 21.46 32.27 25.32
CA GLU A 18 21.94 33.62 25.66
C GLU A 18 22.82 33.64 26.92
N THR A 19 22.46 32.88 27.96
CA THR A 19 23.17 32.89 29.24
C THR A 19 24.50 32.13 29.20
N TYR A 20 24.53 30.99 28.53
CA TYR A 20 25.68 30.06 28.58
C TYR A 20 26.53 30.08 27.30
N PHE A 21 25.99 30.52 26.14
CA PHE A 21 26.69 30.47 24.87
C PHE A 21 27.17 31.81 24.38
N LYS A 22 26.36 32.85 24.46
CA LYS A 22 26.71 34.18 23.99
C LYS A 22 28.03 34.73 24.58
N PRO A 23 28.41 34.45 25.85
CA PRO A 23 29.68 34.86 26.38
C PRO A 23 30.87 34.06 25.85
N PHE A 24 30.71 32.82 25.42
CA PHE A 24 31.81 31.90 25.12
C PHE A 24 31.93 31.56 23.63
N PHE A 25 30.86 31.71 22.82
CA PHE A 25 30.78 31.22 21.45
C PHE A 25 30.25 32.29 20.46
N THR A 26 30.78 33.49 20.52
CA THR A 26 30.36 34.60 19.63
C THR A 26 30.58 34.34 18.14
N SER A 27 31.22 33.24 17.74
CA SER A 27 31.56 32.88 16.37
C SER A 27 31.23 31.45 15.96
N ASP A 28 30.53 30.65 16.80
CA ASP A 28 30.19 29.27 16.43
C ASP A 28 28.82 29.22 15.70
N HIS A 29 28.92 29.28 14.36
CA HIS A 29 27.73 29.19 13.48
C HIS A 29 26.96 27.85 13.61
N ASP A 30 27.62 26.78 14.03
CA ASP A 30 26.99 25.45 14.12
C ASP A 30 25.97 25.39 15.26
N ILE A 31 26.30 25.95 16.43
CA ILE A 31 25.37 25.97 17.58
C ILE A 31 24.15 26.83 17.33
N GLN A 32 24.34 27.99 16.67
CA GLN A 32 23.23 28.87 16.33
C GLN A 32 22.29 28.17 15.34
N HIS A 33 22.83 27.45 14.38
CA HIS A 33 22.06 26.66 13.42
C HIS A 33 21.28 25.54 14.11
N ASP A 34 21.90 24.82 15.07
CA ASP A 34 21.24 23.76 15.84
C ASP A 34 20.07 24.31 16.66
N ILE A 35 20.23 25.48 17.31
CA ILE A 35 19.16 26.15 18.05
C ILE A 35 18.01 26.56 17.14
N GLU A 36 18.31 27.18 15.99
CA GLU A 36 17.29 27.58 15.01
C GLU A 36 16.50 26.37 14.49
N THR A 37 17.18 25.26 14.27
CA THR A 37 16.57 24.01 13.82
C THR A 37 15.63 23.41 14.88
N VAL A 38 16.05 23.40 16.15
CA VAL A 38 15.21 22.98 17.28
C VAL A 38 13.99 23.90 17.41
N ILE A 39 14.15 25.21 17.34
CA ILE A 39 13.03 26.17 17.42
C ILE A 39 12.05 25.98 16.26
N ARG A 40 12.54 25.73 15.04
CA ARG A 40 11.69 25.43 13.89
C ARG A 40 10.87 24.16 14.12
N GLY A 41 11.49 23.05 14.55
CA GLY A 41 10.81 21.81 14.84
C GLY A 41 9.75 21.95 15.95
N LEU A 42 10.03 22.76 16.99
CA LEU A 42 9.05 23.09 18.03
C LEU A 42 7.88 23.93 17.50
N ASN A 43 8.10 24.81 16.52
CA ASN A 43 7.02 25.56 15.86
C ASN A 43 6.12 24.63 15.04
N GLU A 44 6.70 23.71 14.30
CA GLU A 44 5.95 22.70 13.54
C GLU A 44 5.11 21.83 14.46
N LEU A 45 5.65 21.39 15.60
CA LEU A 45 4.93 20.62 16.61
C LEU A 45 3.79 21.42 17.24
N ASP A 46 4.00 22.72 17.50
CA ASP A 46 2.99 23.65 18.02
C ASP A 46 1.84 23.85 17.03
N GLU A 47 2.16 24.02 15.75
CA GLU A 47 1.16 24.13 14.69
C GLU A 47 0.31 22.87 14.57
N GLN A 48 0.94 21.69 14.55
CA GLN A 48 0.25 20.41 14.50
C GLN A 48 -0.62 20.17 15.74
N ALA A 49 -0.12 20.51 16.94
CA ALA A 49 -0.88 20.39 18.17
C ALA A 49 -2.03 21.39 18.27
N SER A 50 -1.94 22.55 17.60
CA SER A 50 -2.96 23.60 17.61
C SER A 50 -4.07 23.35 16.59
N THR A 51 -3.75 22.73 15.45
CA THR A 51 -4.74 22.40 14.40
C THR A 51 -5.61 21.21 14.77
N ASN A 52 -5.16 20.35 15.67
CA ASN A 52 -5.91 19.18 16.16
C ASN A 52 -6.61 19.51 17.49
N GLU A 53 -7.88 19.88 17.44
CA GLU A 53 -8.71 20.13 18.64
C GLU A 53 -8.84 18.86 19.54
N ASN A 54 -8.71 17.66 18.95
CA ASN A 54 -8.86 16.36 19.63
C ASN A 54 -7.58 15.51 19.51
N LEU A 55 -6.51 15.91 20.20
CA LEU A 55 -5.32 15.08 20.32
C LEU A 55 -5.65 13.73 20.95
N SER A 56 -5.16 12.61 20.37
CA SER A 56 -5.31 11.28 20.96
C SER A 56 -4.68 11.20 22.36
N THR A 57 -5.20 10.30 23.18
CA THR A 57 -4.66 10.09 24.54
C THR A 57 -3.22 9.62 24.48
N SER A 58 -2.88 8.79 23.49
CA SER A 58 -1.51 8.31 23.24
C SER A 58 -0.56 9.47 22.93
N LEU A 59 -0.96 10.39 22.04
CA LEU A 59 -0.13 11.55 21.71
C LEU A 59 0.03 12.51 22.89
N LYS A 60 -1.04 12.77 23.65
CA LYS A 60 -0.99 13.57 24.90
C LYS A 60 0.03 13.00 25.88
N LYS A 61 0.02 11.69 26.09
CA LYS A 61 0.96 11.00 26.97
C LYS A 61 2.39 11.12 26.46
N THR A 62 2.61 10.92 25.17
CA THR A 62 3.91 11.05 24.52
C THR A 62 4.49 12.45 24.69
N LEU A 63 3.71 13.49 24.39
CA LEU A 63 4.11 14.88 24.57
C LEU A 63 4.40 15.22 26.04
N THR A 64 3.56 14.75 26.98
CA THR A 64 3.78 14.97 28.41
C THR A 64 5.09 14.36 28.89
N SER A 65 5.38 13.11 28.52
CA SER A 65 6.64 12.43 28.84
C SER A 65 7.83 13.17 28.25
N PHE A 66 7.76 13.61 27.01
CA PHE A 66 8.79 14.40 26.37
C PHE A 66 9.10 15.70 27.14
N PHE A 67 8.07 16.51 27.45
CA PHE A 67 8.27 17.77 28.17
C PHE A 67 8.81 17.58 29.59
N GLN A 68 8.38 16.53 30.29
CA GLN A 68 8.93 16.20 31.61
C GLN A 68 10.42 15.82 31.54
N ASN A 69 10.81 15.02 30.57
CA ASN A 69 12.20 14.62 30.39
C ASN A 69 13.11 15.81 30.03
N VAL A 70 12.64 16.71 29.16
CA VAL A 70 13.41 17.89 28.76
C VAL A 70 13.48 18.96 29.85
N SER A 71 12.43 19.12 30.65
CA SER A 71 12.40 20.14 31.74
C SER A 71 13.40 19.85 32.85
N SER A 72 13.79 18.60 33.05
CA SER A 72 14.75 18.16 34.09
C SER A 72 16.22 18.47 33.75
N PHE A 73 16.51 18.90 32.51
CA PHE A 73 17.89 19.15 32.08
C PHE A 73 18.41 20.50 32.59
N ILE A 74 19.25 20.47 33.65
CA ILE A 74 19.89 21.66 34.24
C ILE A 74 21.40 21.41 34.32
N LEU A 75 22.20 22.26 33.67
CA LEU A 75 23.65 22.33 33.89
C LEU A 75 23.96 23.29 35.06
N ILE A 76 24.55 22.77 36.12
CA ILE A 76 25.00 23.56 37.25
C ILE A 76 26.53 23.56 37.30
N LYS A 77 27.15 24.75 37.35
CA LYS A 77 28.60 24.90 37.56
C LYS A 77 28.95 24.32 38.91
N ASN A 78 29.90 23.39 38.94
CA ASN A 78 30.43 22.85 40.22
C ASN A 78 31.46 23.87 40.75
N GLU A 79 31.45 24.12 42.08
CA GLU A 79 32.33 25.13 42.72
C GLU A 79 33.83 24.87 42.53
N MET A 80 34.20 23.63 42.15
CA MET A 80 35.61 23.27 41.88
C MET A 80 36.04 23.37 40.41
N GLN A 81 35.16 23.76 39.50
CA GLN A 81 35.49 23.88 38.05
C GLN A 81 36.00 25.28 37.69
N THR A 82 37.08 25.33 36.93
CA THR A 82 37.55 26.58 36.31
C THR A 82 36.52 27.02 35.24
N GLU A 83 36.55 28.32 34.85
CA GLU A 83 35.64 28.83 33.80
C GLU A 83 35.83 28.10 32.46
N THR A 84 37.09 27.76 32.14
CA THR A 84 37.45 27.06 30.90
C THR A 84 36.93 25.60 30.89
N GLU A 85 37.09 24.87 31.99
CA GLU A 85 36.60 23.50 32.15
C GLU A 85 35.06 23.45 32.12
N PHE A 86 34.43 24.46 32.71
CA PHE A 86 32.96 24.56 32.67
C PHE A 86 32.50 24.89 31.24
N ALA A 87 33.15 25.79 30.53
CA ALA A 87 32.84 26.12 29.14
C ALA A 87 32.95 24.89 28.21
N ASP A 88 34.06 24.12 28.33
CA ASP A 88 34.26 22.88 27.58
C ASP A 88 33.18 21.84 27.88
N THR A 89 32.75 21.72 29.15
CA THR A 89 31.69 20.81 29.57
C THR A 89 30.34 21.25 29.02
N VAL A 90 30.04 22.53 29.08
CA VAL A 90 28.83 23.15 28.54
C VAL A 90 28.75 22.89 27.03
N GLU A 91 29.83 23.16 26.29
CA GLU A 91 29.87 22.96 24.83
C GLU A 91 29.52 21.51 24.47
N LYS A 92 30.31 20.57 25.01
CA LYS A 92 30.12 19.13 24.69
C LYS A 92 28.74 18.62 25.09
N THR A 93 28.29 18.96 26.30
CA THR A 93 27.02 18.48 26.83
C THR A 93 25.84 19.12 26.08
N TYR A 94 25.95 20.39 25.72
CA TYR A 94 24.88 21.11 25.06
C TYR A 94 24.73 20.71 23.60
N LYS A 95 25.82 20.52 22.85
CA LYS A 95 25.77 19.97 21.49
C LYS A 95 25.08 18.60 21.45
N VAL A 96 25.45 17.72 22.39
CA VAL A 96 24.80 16.40 22.50
C VAL A 96 23.32 16.53 22.85
N PHE A 97 22.98 17.45 23.76
CA PHE A 97 21.61 17.71 24.16
C PHE A 97 20.76 18.29 23.03
N LEU A 98 21.25 19.32 22.33
CA LEU A 98 20.52 19.92 21.19
C LEU A 98 20.27 18.92 20.08
N LYS A 99 21.28 18.10 19.76
CA LYS A 99 21.13 17.05 18.75
C LYS A 99 20.06 16.05 19.18
N LYS A 100 20.11 15.58 20.43
CA LYS A 100 19.10 14.65 20.95
C LYS A 100 17.70 15.30 20.94
N LEU A 101 17.61 16.55 21.35
CA LEU A 101 16.35 17.30 21.37
C LEU A 101 15.77 17.46 19.96
N HIS A 102 16.62 17.77 18.99
CA HIS A 102 16.24 17.85 17.59
C HIS A 102 15.69 16.50 17.08
N ASP A 103 16.40 15.40 17.33
CA ASP A 103 15.98 14.06 16.94
C ASP A 103 14.64 13.69 17.59
N ASP A 104 14.44 13.99 18.86
CA ASP A 104 13.21 13.70 19.59
C ASP A 104 12.03 14.56 19.09
N ILE A 105 12.24 15.83 18.77
CA ILE A 105 11.22 16.73 18.19
C ILE A 105 10.82 16.24 16.79
N ASN A 106 11.76 15.87 15.95
CA ASN A 106 11.47 15.34 14.61
C ASN A 106 10.63 14.07 14.70
N ARG A 107 10.94 13.16 15.62
CA ARG A 107 10.12 11.94 15.85
C ARG A 107 8.72 12.28 16.30
N LEU A 108 8.58 13.22 17.23
CA LEU A 108 7.27 13.67 17.70
C LEU A 108 6.43 14.31 16.58
N ASN A 109 7.07 15.06 15.67
CA ASN A 109 6.40 15.61 14.50
C ASN A 109 5.85 14.52 13.58
N TYR A 110 6.57 13.40 13.41
CA TYR A 110 6.04 12.26 12.66
C TYR A 110 4.88 11.58 13.41
N VAL A 111 5.02 11.38 14.72
CA VAL A 111 3.95 10.77 15.55
C VAL A 111 2.71 11.66 15.59
N ALA A 112 2.87 13.00 15.64
CA ALA A 112 1.78 13.95 15.65
C ALA A 112 0.94 13.93 14.35
N LYS A 113 1.56 13.60 13.20
CA LYS A 113 0.85 13.39 11.93
C LYS A 113 -0.02 12.13 11.92
N ILE A 114 0.16 11.22 12.87
CA ILE A 114 -0.49 9.91 12.96
C ILE A 114 -1.56 9.90 14.08
N ASN A 115 -2.15 11.01 14.44
CA ASN A 115 -2.73 11.30 15.75
C ASN A 115 -3.97 10.49 16.19
N ASP A 116 -4.98 10.23 15.34
CA ASP A 116 -6.33 9.91 15.86
C ASP A 116 -6.85 8.50 15.58
N ARG A 117 -6.22 7.74 14.69
CA ARG A 117 -6.70 6.45 14.24
C ARG A 117 -5.56 5.46 14.10
N ASN A 118 -5.92 4.21 13.91
CA ASN A 118 -4.97 3.26 13.37
C ASN A 118 -4.50 3.74 12.00
N VAL A 119 -3.22 3.57 11.72
CA VAL A 119 -2.59 4.06 10.48
C VAL A 119 -1.89 2.93 9.76
N ILE A 120 -1.97 2.94 8.44
CA ILE A 120 -1.19 2.05 7.60
C ILE A 120 -0.18 2.86 6.80
N ILE A 121 1.10 2.56 6.99
CA ILE A 121 2.19 3.16 6.23
C ILE A 121 2.50 2.28 5.04
N VAL A 122 2.38 2.86 3.85
CA VAL A 122 2.67 2.21 2.57
C VAL A 122 3.81 2.90 1.84
N GLY A 123 4.35 2.28 0.80
CA GLY A 123 5.39 2.87 -0.05
C GLY A 123 6.15 1.80 -0.81
N GLY A 124 6.84 2.20 -1.87
CA GLY A 124 7.65 1.31 -2.70
C GLY A 124 8.78 0.60 -1.94
N ASN A 125 9.36 -0.42 -2.56
CA ASN A 125 10.53 -1.07 -1.98
C ASN A 125 11.73 -0.10 -1.97
N GLY A 126 12.45 -0.06 -0.84
CA GLY A 126 13.63 0.79 -0.69
C GLY A 126 13.36 2.25 -0.28
N VAL A 127 12.10 2.68 -0.10
CA VAL A 127 11.77 4.04 0.38
C VAL A 127 11.98 4.24 1.88
N GLY A 128 12.63 3.31 2.58
CA GLY A 128 12.99 3.48 3.99
C GLY A 128 11.90 3.17 5.02
N LYS A 129 10.87 2.35 4.69
CA LYS A 129 9.80 1.98 5.64
C LYS A 129 10.33 1.38 6.94
N SER A 130 11.15 0.33 6.86
CA SER A 130 11.74 -0.31 8.06
C SER A 130 12.72 0.61 8.78
N SER A 131 13.40 1.53 8.06
CA SER A 131 14.22 2.58 8.68
C SER A 131 13.36 3.58 9.45
N PHE A 132 12.18 3.92 8.94
CA PHE A 132 11.21 4.76 9.63
C PHE A 132 10.69 4.12 10.93
N VAL A 133 10.35 2.83 10.90
CA VAL A 133 9.97 2.06 12.10
C VAL A 133 11.08 2.10 13.14
N SER A 134 12.32 1.82 12.71
CA SER A 134 13.50 1.87 13.60
C SER A 134 13.75 3.27 14.16
N TYR A 135 13.51 4.31 13.38
CA TYR A 135 13.63 5.69 13.82
C TYR A 135 12.56 6.07 14.87
N LEU A 136 11.31 5.68 14.66
CA LEU A 136 10.24 5.90 15.65
C LEU A 136 10.54 5.21 16.99
N LYS A 137 11.17 4.03 16.98
CA LYS A 137 11.55 3.29 18.19
C LYS A 137 12.51 4.06 19.08
N GLN A 138 13.34 4.93 18.53
CA GLN A 138 14.34 5.71 19.28
C GLN A 138 13.75 6.94 19.97
N ALA A 139 12.44 7.19 19.84
CA ALA A 139 11.80 8.29 20.57
C ALA A 139 11.98 8.11 22.07
N SER A 140 12.31 9.20 22.76
CA SER A 140 12.42 9.20 24.24
C SER A 140 11.09 9.00 24.96
N ALA A 141 10.04 8.67 24.22
CA ALA A 141 8.71 8.42 24.75
C ALA A 141 8.53 6.96 25.14
N ASP A 142 8.23 6.73 26.39
CA ASP A 142 8.04 5.40 26.99
C ASP A 142 6.84 4.62 26.43
N ASN A 143 6.03 5.23 25.58
CA ASN A 143 4.79 4.66 25.06
C ASN A 143 4.81 4.40 23.54
N ILE A 144 5.99 4.34 22.91
CA ILE A 144 6.13 3.89 21.52
C ILE A 144 6.81 2.52 21.51
N ILE A 145 6.10 1.51 21.02
CA ILE A 145 6.58 0.12 20.94
C ILE A 145 6.63 -0.29 19.48
N THR A 146 7.71 -0.95 19.09
CA THR A 146 7.87 -1.43 17.70
C THR A 146 8.04 -2.95 17.67
N ILE A 147 7.28 -3.60 16.81
CA ILE A 147 7.34 -5.02 16.52
C ILE A 147 7.92 -5.21 15.13
N PRO A 148 9.16 -5.69 14.97
CA PRO A 148 9.83 -5.78 13.67
C PRO A 148 9.27 -6.93 12.82
N ALA A 149 9.49 -6.83 11.51
CA ALA A 149 9.13 -7.88 10.55
C ALA A 149 9.84 -9.21 10.86
N GLN A 150 11.14 -9.13 11.17
CA GLN A 150 11.92 -10.30 11.51
C GLN A 150 11.73 -10.67 13.00
N LYS A 151 11.29 -11.91 13.26
CA LYS A 151 10.96 -12.43 14.58
C LYS A 151 11.72 -13.73 14.85
N TYR A 152 12.31 -13.84 16.05
CA TYR A 152 12.93 -15.07 16.53
C TYR A 152 11.94 -15.82 17.44
N LEU A 153 11.37 -16.89 16.92
CA LEU A 153 10.24 -17.60 17.53
C LEU A 153 10.65 -18.96 18.11
N TYR A 154 11.80 -19.00 18.78
CA TYR A 154 12.26 -20.16 19.50
C TYR A 154 12.19 -19.92 21.01
N ALA A 155 11.48 -20.79 21.72
CA ALA A 155 11.44 -20.77 23.17
C ALA A 155 12.48 -21.75 23.72
N ASP A 156 13.51 -21.23 24.38
CA ASP A 156 14.52 -22.06 25.03
C ASP A 156 13.96 -22.61 26.34
N THR A 157 13.62 -23.90 26.34
CA THR A 157 13.07 -24.60 27.50
C THR A 157 14.13 -24.98 28.51
N ASP A 158 15.40 -25.04 28.11
CA ASP A 158 16.53 -25.48 28.98
C ASP A 158 17.10 -24.31 29.75
N SER A 159 17.03 -23.09 29.26
CA SER A 159 17.41 -21.86 29.96
C SER A 159 16.31 -21.31 30.88
N GLY A 160 15.21 -22.02 31.07
CA GLY A 160 14.09 -21.63 31.94
C GLY A 160 14.49 -21.23 33.37
N ASN A 161 15.60 -21.71 33.87
CA ASN A 161 16.14 -21.29 35.16
C ASN A 161 16.78 -19.88 35.14
N GLN A 162 17.23 -19.37 34.02
CA GLN A 162 17.87 -18.04 33.94
C GLN A 162 16.85 -16.89 33.97
N PHE A 163 15.63 -17.15 33.56
CA PHE A 163 14.58 -16.12 33.45
C PHE A 163 13.43 -16.28 34.46
N LEU A 164 13.57 -17.14 35.47
CA LEU A 164 12.52 -17.43 36.45
C LEU A 164 11.97 -16.20 37.19
N THR A 165 12.77 -15.14 37.29
CA THR A 165 12.42 -13.91 38.00
C THR A 165 12.03 -12.76 37.07
N ILE A 166 11.99 -12.98 35.76
CA ILE A 166 11.67 -11.91 34.82
C ILE A 166 10.23 -11.42 35.03
N ASN A 167 10.06 -10.12 35.11
CA ASN A 167 8.78 -9.47 35.32
C ASN A 167 8.37 -8.61 34.10
N LEU A 168 7.15 -8.10 34.13
CA LEU A 168 6.59 -7.25 33.09
C LEU A 168 7.44 -6.01 32.83
N GLU A 169 7.90 -5.32 33.85
CA GLU A 169 8.66 -4.07 33.75
C GLU A 169 9.97 -4.28 32.99
N GLN A 170 10.69 -5.34 33.31
CA GLN A 170 11.93 -5.72 32.61
C GLN A 170 11.68 -6.04 31.13
N VAL A 171 10.59 -6.75 30.81
CA VAL A 171 10.25 -7.05 29.43
C VAL A 171 9.84 -5.80 28.68
N GLN A 172 9.10 -4.89 29.31
CA GLN A 172 8.73 -3.60 28.70
C GLN A 172 9.97 -2.74 28.41
N GLU A 173 10.94 -2.70 29.33
CA GLU A 173 12.20 -1.99 29.13
C GLU A 173 12.99 -2.58 27.95
N GLU A 174 13.05 -3.91 27.85
CA GLU A 174 13.68 -4.58 26.72
C GLU A 174 12.95 -4.30 25.39
N LEU A 175 11.63 -4.29 25.36
CA LEU A 175 10.85 -3.96 24.15
C LEU A 175 11.07 -2.53 23.66
N ARG A 176 11.45 -1.62 24.58
CA ARG A 176 11.80 -0.22 24.27
C ARG A 176 13.22 -0.07 23.70
N THR A 177 14.12 -1.01 23.97
CA THR A 177 15.53 -0.92 23.54
C THR A 177 15.68 -1.16 22.04
N ASP A 178 16.31 -0.23 21.32
CA ASP A 178 16.60 -0.40 19.89
C ASP A 178 17.84 -1.27 19.65
N ILE A 179 17.58 -2.52 19.33
CA ILE A 179 18.61 -3.52 19.10
C ILE A 179 19.25 -3.38 17.71
N THR A 180 18.53 -2.80 16.75
CA THR A 180 19.04 -2.62 15.38
C THR A 180 20.20 -1.63 15.33
N GLN A 181 20.18 -0.61 16.18
CA GLN A 181 21.33 0.30 16.32
C GLN A 181 22.52 -0.34 17.05
N LEU A 182 22.29 -1.15 18.07
CA LEU A 182 23.36 -1.89 18.73
C LEU A 182 24.11 -2.79 17.74
N ALA A 183 23.41 -3.42 16.81
CA ALA A 183 24.03 -4.23 15.75
C ALA A 183 24.84 -3.39 14.75
N LYS A 184 24.38 -2.19 14.39
CA LYS A 184 25.07 -1.29 13.45
C LYS A 184 26.29 -0.61 14.07
N VAL A 185 26.22 -0.21 15.35
CA VAL A 185 27.28 0.53 16.04
C VAL A 185 28.45 -0.37 16.48
N HIS A 186 28.20 -1.64 16.82
CA HIS A 186 29.22 -2.50 17.40
C HIS A 186 29.78 -3.57 16.47
N ASN A 187 29.32 -3.70 15.23
CA ASN A 187 29.68 -4.81 14.32
C ASN A 187 29.54 -6.21 14.98
N ASN A 188 28.72 -6.32 16.01
CA ASN A 188 28.61 -7.50 16.88
C ASN A 188 27.27 -8.20 16.62
N LEU A 189 27.20 -8.87 15.47
CA LEU A 189 26.09 -9.75 15.09
C LEU A 189 25.74 -10.77 16.21
N ASN A 190 26.72 -11.17 16.99
CA ASN A 190 26.54 -12.11 18.10
C ASN A 190 25.67 -11.56 19.26
N GLN A 191 25.74 -10.27 19.58
CA GLN A 191 24.90 -9.68 20.64
C GLN A 191 23.47 -9.48 20.18
N TYR A 192 23.27 -9.08 18.91
CA TYR A 192 21.95 -8.99 18.29
C TYR A 192 21.24 -10.36 18.27
N ASP A 193 21.95 -11.40 17.85
CA ASP A 193 21.43 -12.77 17.81
C ASP A 193 21.11 -13.31 19.21
N GLN A 194 21.96 -13.06 20.22
CA GLN A 194 21.72 -13.51 21.57
C GLN A 194 20.51 -12.84 22.22
N TYR A 195 20.33 -11.55 22.02
CA TYR A 195 19.20 -10.82 22.57
C TYR A 195 17.88 -11.30 21.98
N ASN A 196 17.78 -11.36 20.66
CA ASN A 196 16.55 -11.77 19.98
C ASN A 196 16.20 -13.25 20.24
N ARG A 197 17.18 -14.12 20.37
CA ARG A 197 16.95 -15.56 20.65
C ARG A 197 16.18 -15.79 21.95
N HIS A 198 16.38 -14.95 22.97
CA HIS A 198 15.76 -15.12 24.26
C HIS A 198 14.48 -14.31 24.47
N LEU A 199 14.18 -13.34 23.59
CA LEU A 199 13.01 -12.47 23.76
C LEU A 199 11.69 -13.27 23.83
N PHE A 200 11.49 -14.24 22.95
CA PHE A 200 10.28 -15.05 22.95
C PHE A 200 10.14 -15.89 24.22
N THR A 201 11.25 -16.46 24.72
CA THR A 201 11.29 -17.17 26.00
C THR A 201 10.93 -16.24 27.16
N LYS A 202 11.50 -15.04 27.19
CA LYS A 202 11.25 -14.03 28.22
C LYS A 202 9.78 -13.59 28.25
N LEU A 203 9.19 -13.33 27.08
CA LEU A 203 7.77 -12.98 26.93
C LEU A 203 6.85 -14.06 27.51
N ILE A 204 7.09 -15.32 27.17
CA ILE A 204 6.32 -16.47 27.70
C ILE A 204 6.50 -16.59 29.19
N THR A 205 7.73 -16.49 29.69
CA THR A 205 8.01 -16.60 31.10
C THR A 205 7.38 -15.46 31.89
N ALA A 206 7.47 -14.23 31.40
CA ALA A 206 6.92 -13.06 32.07
C ALA A 206 5.39 -13.12 32.22
N ILE A 207 4.67 -13.54 31.17
CA ILE A 207 3.19 -13.62 31.25
C ILE A 207 2.74 -14.73 32.22
N VAL A 208 3.49 -15.84 32.29
CA VAL A 208 3.24 -16.89 33.29
C VAL A 208 3.55 -16.40 34.69
N ASN A 209 4.66 -15.67 34.89
CA ASN A 209 5.05 -15.13 36.19
C ASN A 209 4.06 -14.10 36.71
N GLU A 210 3.62 -13.17 35.86
CA GLU A 210 2.61 -12.16 36.21
C GLU A 210 1.30 -12.82 36.64
N HIS A 211 0.81 -13.79 35.88
CA HIS A 211 -0.38 -14.53 36.25
C HIS A 211 -0.23 -15.28 37.61
N LEU A 212 0.93 -15.88 37.88
CA LEU A 212 1.16 -16.56 39.17
C LEU A 212 1.24 -15.56 40.33
N LYS A 213 1.78 -14.36 40.10
CA LYS A 213 1.78 -13.28 41.08
C LYS A 213 0.34 -12.85 41.37
N ASP A 214 -0.45 -12.58 40.32
CA ASP A 214 -1.84 -12.19 40.49
C ASP A 214 -2.66 -13.27 41.23
N LEU A 215 -2.43 -14.55 40.94
CA LEU A 215 -3.07 -15.66 41.67
C LEU A 215 -2.70 -15.69 43.18
N ASN A 216 -1.46 -15.39 43.53
CA ASN A 216 -1.01 -15.36 44.90
C ASN A 216 -1.57 -14.17 45.68
N ASP A 217 -1.72 -13.04 45.03
CA ASP A 217 -2.22 -11.78 45.62
C ASP A 217 -3.76 -11.72 45.68
N PHE A 218 -4.46 -12.63 44.99
CA PHE A 218 -5.90 -12.65 44.88
C PHE A 218 -6.58 -13.45 46.02
N HIS A 219 -7.52 -12.81 46.71
CA HIS A 219 -8.24 -13.39 47.85
C HIS A 219 -9.71 -13.78 47.52
N GLY A 220 -10.08 -13.92 46.26
CA GLY A 220 -11.41 -14.30 45.78
C GLY A 220 -11.47 -15.68 45.14
N HIS A 221 -12.58 -16.00 44.47
CA HIS A 221 -12.68 -17.19 43.63
C HIS A 221 -11.81 -17.04 42.38
N THR A 222 -10.96 -18.02 42.12
CA THR A 222 -9.98 -17.98 40.99
C THR A 222 -10.63 -17.81 39.63
N ASP A 223 -11.89 -18.19 39.45
CA ASP A 223 -12.64 -18.05 38.19
C ASP A 223 -13.00 -16.59 37.85
N ASP A 224 -12.99 -15.70 38.86
CA ASP A 224 -13.26 -14.27 38.70
C ASP A 224 -11.99 -13.45 38.39
N LEU A 225 -10.82 -14.06 38.45
CA LEU A 225 -9.54 -13.36 38.28
C LEU A 225 -9.25 -13.06 36.80
N LYS A 226 -9.29 -11.80 36.41
CA LYS A 226 -8.92 -11.31 35.08
C LYS A 226 -7.45 -10.88 35.04
N THR A 227 -6.58 -11.76 34.56
CA THR A 227 -5.16 -11.47 34.36
C THR A 227 -4.84 -11.31 32.90
N LYS A 228 -3.63 -10.81 32.55
CA LYS A 228 -3.19 -10.77 31.14
C LYS A 228 -3.14 -12.17 30.52
N PHE A 229 -2.84 -13.20 31.33
CA PHE A 229 -2.85 -14.58 30.85
C PHE A 229 -4.26 -15.08 30.52
N THR A 230 -5.26 -14.81 31.37
CA THR A 230 -6.65 -15.20 31.06
C THR A 230 -7.18 -14.44 29.82
N ARG A 231 -6.76 -13.19 29.62
CA ARG A 231 -7.05 -12.45 28.38
C ARG A 231 -6.35 -13.09 27.17
N LEU A 232 -5.09 -13.49 27.30
CA LEU A 232 -4.35 -14.22 26.27
C LEU A 232 -5.10 -15.50 25.85
N GLU A 233 -5.56 -16.31 26.82
CA GLU A 233 -6.33 -17.54 26.56
C GLU A 233 -7.62 -17.23 25.82
N ALA A 234 -8.35 -16.18 26.21
CA ALA A 234 -9.60 -15.78 25.58
C ALA A 234 -9.38 -15.34 24.11
N ILE A 235 -8.39 -14.48 23.84
CA ILE A 235 -8.08 -14.04 22.50
C ILE A 235 -7.55 -15.18 21.64
N TRP A 236 -6.71 -16.05 22.20
CA TRP A 236 -6.21 -17.25 21.54
C TRP A 236 -7.36 -18.14 21.05
N ALA A 237 -8.36 -18.38 21.89
CA ALA A 237 -9.53 -19.16 21.54
C ALA A 237 -10.40 -18.50 20.44
N MET A 238 -10.42 -17.17 20.38
CA MET A 238 -11.09 -16.44 19.28
C MET A 238 -10.35 -16.62 17.96
N VAL A 239 -9.01 -16.58 17.97
CA VAL A 239 -8.19 -16.72 16.76
C VAL A 239 -8.12 -18.18 16.30
N PHE A 240 -7.96 -19.10 17.26
CA PHE A 240 -7.87 -20.55 17.04
C PHE A 240 -8.92 -21.33 17.84
N PRO A 241 -10.17 -21.42 17.38
CA PRO A 241 -11.26 -22.07 18.12
C PRO A 241 -11.01 -23.56 18.47
N ASP A 242 -10.21 -24.24 17.65
CA ASP A 242 -9.92 -25.66 17.79
C ASP A 242 -8.70 -25.95 18.69
N MET A 243 -8.09 -24.90 19.26
CA MET A 243 -6.84 -25.00 20.00
C MET A 243 -6.95 -24.36 21.36
N LYS A 244 -6.55 -25.09 22.39
CA LYS A 244 -6.50 -24.58 23.76
C LYS A 244 -5.06 -24.30 24.18
N LEU A 245 -4.82 -23.09 24.66
CA LEU A 245 -3.56 -22.70 25.28
C LEU A 245 -3.57 -23.17 26.74
N ASN A 246 -2.51 -23.84 27.17
CA ASN A 246 -2.39 -24.30 28.53
C ASN A 246 -1.06 -23.84 29.16
N ARG A 247 -1.09 -23.56 30.43
CA ARG A 247 0.06 -23.14 31.22
C ARG A 247 0.76 -24.31 31.88
N LEU A 248 2.07 -24.36 31.81
CA LEU A 248 2.92 -25.27 32.58
C LEU A 248 3.58 -24.50 33.71
N SER A 249 2.97 -24.52 34.90
CA SER A 249 3.42 -23.72 36.03
C SER A 249 4.81 -24.12 36.56
N GLY A 250 5.18 -25.40 36.45
CA GLY A 250 6.47 -25.90 36.94
C GLY A 250 7.69 -25.40 36.15
N VAL A 251 7.53 -25.22 34.87
CA VAL A 251 8.62 -24.82 33.94
C VAL A 251 8.43 -23.43 33.30
N ARG A 252 7.47 -22.65 33.77
CA ARG A 252 7.17 -21.30 33.25
C ARG A 252 7.01 -21.27 31.71
N SER A 253 6.35 -22.27 31.16
CA SER A 253 6.15 -22.43 29.72
C SER A 253 4.69 -22.68 29.40
N LEU A 254 4.39 -22.75 28.11
CA LEU A 254 3.04 -22.97 27.54
C LEU A 254 3.03 -24.25 26.71
N THR A 255 1.85 -24.86 26.61
CA THR A 255 1.54 -25.95 25.69
C THR A 255 0.23 -25.69 24.99
N ILE A 256 0.06 -26.30 23.84
CA ILE A 256 -1.17 -26.22 23.03
C ILE A 256 -1.82 -27.58 22.99
N THR A 257 -3.13 -27.62 23.24
CA THR A 257 -3.94 -28.83 23.03
C THR A 257 -4.83 -28.64 21.79
N LYS A 258 -4.74 -29.56 20.85
CA LYS A 258 -5.58 -29.64 19.65
C LYS A 258 -6.16 -31.04 19.53
N GLY A 259 -7.46 -31.17 19.71
CA GLY A 259 -8.12 -32.48 19.85
C GLY A 259 -7.53 -33.27 21.04
N GLU A 260 -6.99 -34.46 20.77
CA GLU A 260 -6.35 -35.32 21.77
C GLU A 260 -4.83 -35.08 21.93
N SER A 261 -4.24 -34.23 21.09
CA SER A 261 -2.78 -34.01 21.06
C SER A 261 -2.40 -32.76 21.83
N THR A 262 -1.39 -32.88 22.69
CA THR A 262 -0.76 -31.74 23.40
C THR A 262 0.72 -31.66 23.01
N TYR A 263 1.16 -30.47 22.63
CA TYR A 263 2.54 -30.21 22.20
C TYR A 263 3.10 -28.90 22.75
N SER A 264 4.41 -28.79 22.77
CA SER A 264 5.13 -27.61 23.28
C SER A 264 5.07 -26.44 22.31
N VAL A 265 5.37 -25.22 22.79
CA VAL A 265 5.48 -24.00 21.98
C VAL A 265 6.44 -24.18 20.79
N ASN A 266 7.56 -24.89 20.96
CA ASN A 266 8.52 -25.10 19.87
C ASN A 266 7.97 -25.98 18.74
N SER A 267 6.98 -26.82 19.03
CA SER A 267 6.32 -27.69 18.05
C SER A 267 5.12 -27.01 17.35
N MET A 268 4.81 -25.77 17.70
CA MET A 268 3.82 -24.95 16.99
C MET A 268 4.29 -24.63 15.57
N SER A 269 3.35 -24.43 14.66
CA SER A 269 3.64 -23.84 13.35
C SER A 269 4.15 -22.39 13.48
N ASP A 270 4.85 -21.88 12.48
CA ASP A 270 5.36 -20.51 12.51
C ASP A 270 4.25 -19.48 12.65
N GLY A 271 3.09 -19.70 12.00
CA GLY A 271 1.92 -18.84 12.14
C GLY A 271 1.35 -18.83 13.56
N GLU A 272 1.25 -19.97 14.24
CA GLU A 272 0.81 -20.07 15.64
C GLU A 272 1.79 -19.35 16.58
N LYS A 273 3.09 -19.52 16.38
CA LYS A 273 4.12 -18.81 17.16
C LYS A 273 4.05 -17.30 16.98
N VAL A 274 3.86 -16.84 15.74
CA VAL A 274 3.71 -15.42 15.42
C VAL A 274 2.48 -14.83 16.11
N VAL A 275 1.34 -15.50 16.08
CA VAL A 275 0.14 -15.06 16.81
C VAL A 275 0.43 -14.94 18.30
N LEU A 276 1.01 -15.98 18.93
CA LEU A 276 1.37 -15.95 20.35
C LEU A 276 2.31 -14.79 20.68
N TYR A 277 3.29 -14.54 19.82
CA TYR A 277 4.25 -13.45 19.98
C TYR A 277 3.55 -12.07 19.95
N TYR A 278 2.67 -11.84 18.98
CA TYR A 278 1.89 -10.60 18.89
C TYR A 278 0.98 -10.42 20.12
N LEU A 279 0.24 -11.47 20.49
CA LEU A 279 -0.67 -11.41 21.63
C LEU A 279 0.05 -11.00 22.92
N ILE A 280 1.18 -11.63 23.24
CA ILE A 280 1.90 -11.32 24.47
C ILE A 280 2.47 -9.89 24.43
N GLN A 281 3.09 -9.47 23.31
CA GLN A 281 3.65 -8.12 23.21
C GLN A 281 2.59 -7.03 23.33
N ILE A 282 1.45 -7.20 22.67
CA ILE A 282 0.38 -6.20 22.68
C ILE A 282 -0.34 -6.17 24.02
N LEU A 283 -0.52 -7.32 24.69
CA LEU A 283 -1.03 -7.35 26.05
C LEU A 283 -0.06 -6.73 27.09
N PHE A 284 1.24 -6.73 26.79
CA PHE A 284 2.25 -6.06 27.61
C PHE A 284 2.48 -4.60 27.25
N ALA A 285 1.97 -4.13 26.11
CA ALA A 285 2.09 -2.74 25.74
C ALA A 285 1.46 -1.84 26.80
N PRO A 286 2.10 -0.73 27.20
CA PRO A 286 1.53 0.24 28.14
C PRO A 286 0.18 0.78 27.63
N GLU A 287 -0.68 1.17 28.56
CA GLU A 287 -1.92 1.87 28.18
C GLU A 287 -1.61 3.19 27.47
N ASN A 288 -2.44 3.52 26.51
CA ASN A 288 -2.30 4.73 25.68
C ASN A 288 -0.93 4.80 25.00
N SER A 289 -0.56 3.75 24.28
CA SER A 289 0.69 3.68 23.52
C SER A 289 0.45 3.62 22.01
N PHE A 290 1.52 3.92 21.27
CA PHE A 290 1.62 3.62 19.85
C PHE A 290 2.31 2.28 19.65
N VAL A 291 1.69 1.38 18.92
CA VAL A 291 2.28 0.07 18.59
C VAL A 291 2.53 0.02 17.10
N VAL A 292 3.80 0.11 16.72
CA VAL A 292 4.26 0.03 15.32
C VAL A 292 4.53 -1.42 14.98
N VAL A 293 3.85 -1.95 13.97
CA VAL A 293 4.00 -3.34 13.53
C VAL A 293 4.49 -3.38 12.09
N ASP A 294 5.70 -3.89 11.90
CA ASP A 294 6.29 -4.06 10.57
C ASP A 294 5.90 -5.44 10.02
N GLU A 295 5.28 -5.45 8.83
CA GLU A 295 4.77 -6.63 8.14
C GLU A 295 3.86 -7.51 9.02
N PRO A 296 2.70 -6.98 9.47
CA PRO A 296 1.78 -7.67 10.38
C PRO A 296 1.19 -8.97 9.85
N GLU A 297 1.18 -9.15 8.52
CA GLU A 297 0.66 -10.32 7.81
C GLU A 297 1.68 -11.46 7.64
N THR A 298 2.95 -11.19 7.89
CA THR A 298 4.02 -12.17 7.62
C THR A 298 3.84 -13.45 8.44
N PHE A 299 3.93 -14.61 7.79
CA PHE A 299 3.66 -15.98 8.30
C PHE A 299 2.20 -16.28 8.61
N LEU A 300 1.25 -15.37 8.37
CA LEU A 300 -0.17 -15.58 8.61
C LEU A 300 -0.95 -15.74 7.30
N ASN A 301 -1.90 -16.67 7.28
CA ASN A 301 -2.88 -16.65 6.21
C ASN A 301 -3.87 -15.48 6.41
N PRO A 302 -4.50 -14.96 5.34
CA PRO A 302 -5.36 -13.78 5.42
C PRO A 302 -6.48 -13.89 6.46
N THR A 303 -7.10 -15.07 6.62
CA THR A 303 -8.20 -15.28 7.56
C THR A 303 -7.75 -15.17 9.00
N ILE A 304 -6.59 -15.77 9.34
CA ILE A 304 -6.02 -15.68 10.70
C ILE A 304 -5.52 -14.26 10.95
N SER A 305 -4.84 -13.65 9.98
CA SER A 305 -4.37 -12.27 10.08
C SER A 305 -5.50 -11.29 10.38
N ASN A 306 -6.59 -11.33 9.61
CA ASN A 306 -7.72 -10.44 9.82
C ASN A 306 -8.35 -10.66 11.20
N ARG A 307 -8.63 -11.91 11.57
CA ARG A 307 -9.22 -12.24 12.87
C ARG A 307 -8.34 -11.78 14.04
N LEU A 308 -7.03 -11.98 13.95
CA LEU A 308 -6.08 -11.56 14.97
C LEU A 308 -6.13 -10.05 15.18
N TRP A 309 -5.97 -9.28 14.11
CA TRP A 309 -5.89 -7.82 14.22
C TRP A 309 -7.24 -7.19 14.57
N ASP A 310 -8.37 -7.71 14.04
CA ASP A 310 -9.71 -7.28 14.46
C ASP A 310 -9.93 -7.48 15.96
N THR A 311 -9.49 -8.62 16.49
CA THR A 311 -9.62 -8.93 17.91
C THR A 311 -8.69 -8.07 18.77
N LEU A 312 -7.44 -7.83 18.32
CA LEU A 312 -6.49 -7.01 19.06
C LEU A 312 -6.85 -5.53 19.10
N GLU A 313 -7.35 -4.99 17.98
CA GLU A 313 -7.84 -3.62 17.91
C GLU A 313 -9.06 -3.41 18.83
N ALA A 314 -10.00 -4.36 18.85
CA ALA A 314 -11.15 -4.33 19.76
C ALA A 314 -10.77 -4.52 21.25
N GLU A 315 -9.75 -5.34 21.55
CA GLU A 315 -9.30 -5.61 22.91
C GLU A 315 -8.47 -4.47 23.50
N ARG A 316 -7.79 -3.70 22.63
CA ARG A 316 -6.87 -2.63 23.01
C ARG A 316 -7.24 -1.32 22.29
N GLU A 317 -8.47 -0.86 22.50
CA GLU A 317 -8.95 0.45 22.00
C GLU A 317 -8.15 1.64 22.55
N ASP A 318 -7.39 1.42 23.62
CA ASP A 318 -6.47 2.39 24.20
C ASP A 318 -5.17 2.57 23.40
N ILE A 319 -4.89 1.71 22.43
CA ILE A 319 -3.68 1.70 21.61
C ILE A 319 -3.96 2.25 20.21
N ASN A 320 -3.04 3.09 19.70
CA ASN A 320 -3.00 3.46 18.29
C ASN A 320 -2.03 2.53 17.55
N PHE A 321 -2.56 1.71 16.65
CA PHE A 321 -1.76 0.82 15.82
C PHE A 321 -1.23 1.53 14.58
N ILE A 322 0.07 1.36 14.32
CA ILE A 322 0.76 1.86 13.12
C ILE A 322 1.27 0.63 12.35
N TYR A 323 0.55 0.22 11.34
CA TYR A 323 0.94 -0.90 10.51
C TYR A 323 1.85 -0.44 9.37
N VAL A 324 2.95 -1.12 9.15
CA VAL A 324 3.79 -0.92 7.96
C VAL A 324 3.67 -2.16 7.09
N SER A 325 3.00 -2.03 5.97
CA SER A 325 2.70 -3.15 5.09
C SER A 325 2.76 -2.77 3.62
N HIS A 326 3.03 -3.76 2.79
CA HIS A 326 2.91 -3.69 1.34
C HIS A 326 1.86 -4.69 0.80
N ASN A 327 1.20 -5.43 1.67
CA ASN A 327 0.21 -6.45 1.32
C ASN A 327 -1.17 -5.81 1.12
N VAL A 328 -1.62 -5.74 -0.14
CA VAL A 328 -2.90 -5.13 -0.51
C VAL A 328 -4.07 -5.78 0.23
N GLY A 329 -4.07 -7.10 0.43
CA GLY A 329 -5.13 -7.81 1.14
C GLY A 329 -5.22 -7.41 2.62
N PHE A 330 -4.08 -7.26 3.30
CA PHE A 330 -4.04 -6.76 4.67
C PHE A 330 -4.54 -5.32 4.75
N ILE A 331 -4.01 -4.44 3.89
CA ILE A 331 -4.36 -3.01 3.87
C ILE A 331 -5.85 -2.80 3.61
N SER A 332 -6.42 -3.57 2.68
CA SER A 332 -7.87 -3.50 2.37
C SER A 332 -8.75 -4.00 3.51
N SER A 333 -8.23 -4.89 4.36
CA SER A 333 -8.97 -5.40 5.52
C SER A 333 -9.06 -4.38 6.67
N ARG A 334 -8.14 -3.42 6.77
CA ARG A 334 -8.09 -2.38 7.82
C ARG A 334 -8.81 -1.09 7.35
N LYS A 335 -10.13 -1.16 7.16
CA LYS A 335 -10.93 -0.09 6.51
C LYS A 335 -10.94 1.22 7.30
N ASP A 336 -10.88 1.13 8.64
CA ASP A 336 -10.96 2.29 9.54
C ASP A 336 -9.58 2.92 9.83
N ALA A 337 -8.50 2.34 9.31
CA ALA A 337 -7.16 2.91 9.45
C ALA A 337 -6.88 3.94 8.36
N ASP A 338 -6.24 5.04 8.71
CA ASP A 338 -5.78 6.04 7.74
C ASP A 338 -4.59 5.51 6.93
N LEU A 339 -4.47 5.94 5.68
CA LEU A 339 -3.43 5.46 4.78
C LEU A 339 -2.39 6.57 4.56
N ILE A 340 -1.13 6.31 4.90
CA ILE A 340 -0.02 7.24 4.72
C ILE A 340 1.03 6.61 3.80
N SER A 341 1.45 7.35 2.77
CA SER A 341 2.54 6.93 1.86
C SER A 341 3.86 7.59 2.23
N ILE A 342 4.94 6.81 2.24
CA ILE A 342 6.30 7.35 2.22
C ILE A 342 6.71 7.54 0.75
N LYS A 343 6.80 8.82 0.32
CA LYS A 343 7.22 9.18 -1.05
C LYS A 343 8.72 9.10 -1.24
N ASN A 344 9.46 9.66 -0.29
CA ASN A 344 10.91 9.76 -0.37
C ASN A 344 11.55 9.60 1.00
N TYR A 345 12.79 9.18 1.02
CA TYR A 345 13.64 9.10 2.20
C TYR A 345 15.01 9.67 1.90
N GLU A 346 15.39 10.67 2.64
CA GLU A 346 16.71 11.27 2.63
C GLU A 346 17.44 10.94 3.93
N TYR A 347 18.55 10.24 3.80
CA TYR A 347 19.38 9.85 4.95
C TYR A 347 19.88 11.08 5.70
N PRO A 348 19.90 11.13 7.04
CA PRO A 348 19.65 9.96 7.93
C PRO A 348 18.20 9.81 8.43
N ASP A 349 17.36 10.85 8.45
CA ASP A 349 16.11 10.90 9.23
C ASP A 349 14.97 11.75 8.62
N ASN A 350 15.03 12.03 7.33
CA ASN A 350 14.03 12.83 6.64
C ASN A 350 13.13 11.94 5.75
N TRP A 351 11.88 11.72 6.18
CA TRP A 351 10.83 11.03 5.41
C TRP A 351 9.75 12.00 4.96
N GLN A 352 9.43 11.97 3.68
CA GLN A 352 8.30 12.71 3.13
C GLN A 352 7.05 11.83 3.22
N LEU A 353 6.22 12.11 4.23
CA LEU A 353 4.93 11.44 4.44
C LEU A 353 3.82 12.19 3.71
N GLN A 354 2.92 11.43 3.07
CA GLN A 354 1.72 11.97 2.45
C GLN A 354 0.51 11.11 2.83
N GLU A 355 -0.53 11.76 3.34
CA GLU A 355 -1.83 11.11 3.55
C GLU A 355 -2.47 10.76 2.20
N LEU A 356 -2.96 9.53 2.11
CA LEU A 356 -3.70 9.05 0.97
C LEU A 356 -5.18 8.98 1.38
N GLU A 357 -5.96 9.98 1.03
CA GLU A 357 -7.40 9.95 1.25
C GLU A 357 -8.03 8.85 0.39
N GLY A 358 -8.37 7.73 1.02
CA GLY A 358 -8.76 6.49 0.34
C GLY A 358 -10.09 6.53 -0.41
N THR A 359 -10.86 7.63 -0.34
CA THR A 359 -12.20 7.71 -0.95
C THR A 359 -12.47 8.99 -1.73
N THR A 360 -11.72 10.06 -1.52
CA THR A 360 -11.97 11.36 -2.16
C THR A 360 -11.49 11.43 -3.60
N SER A 361 -10.58 10.53 -4.02
CA SER A 361 -10.02 10.51 -5.37
C SER A 361 -10.83 9.68 -6.39
N GLY A 362 -11.92 9.02 -5.97
CA GLY A 362 -12.66 8.11 -6.84
C GLY A 362 -11.94 6.78 -7.15
N LEU A 363 -10.80 6.51 -6.50
CA LEU A 363 -10.04 5.27 -6.64
C LEU A 363 -10.35 4.32 -5.47
N PRO A 364 -10.53 3.02 -5.71
CA PRO A 364 -10.63 2.03 -4.65
C PRO A 364 -9.34 1.98 -3.81
N ARG A 365 -9.48 1.72 -2.51
CA ARG A 365 -8.35 1.65 -1.57
C ARG A 365 -7.28 0.64 -1.99
N GLU A 366 -7.70 -0.49 -2.54
CA GLU A 366 -6.81 -1.51 -3.09
C GLU A 366 -5.92 -0.98 -4.21
N LEU A 367 -6.51 -0.15 -5.06
CA LEU A 367 -5.82 0.47 -6.17
C LEU A 367 -4.85 1.55 -5.67
N VAL A 368 -5.31 2.44 -4.80
CA VAL A 368 -4.48 3.48 -4.15
C VAL A 368 -3.26 2.84 -3.50
N THR A 369 -3.45 1.74 -2.80
CA THR A 369 -2.36 1.01 -2.15
C THR A 369 -1.39 0.39 -3.14
N GLY A 370 -1.89 -0.27 -4.18
CA GLY A 370 -1.05 -0.90 -5.21
C GLY A 370 -0.24 0.12 -6.01
N LEU A 371 -0.73 1.36 -6.07
CA LEU A 371 -0.08 2.46 -6.80
C LEU A 371 0.80 3.33 -5.89
N ALA A 372 0.66 3.22 -4.58
CA ALA A 372 1.46 3.99 -3.63
C ALA A 372 2.96 3.70 -3.80
N GLY A 373 3.72 4.74 -4.13
CA GLY A 373 5.15 4.65 -4.39
C GLY A 373 5.54 4.13 -5.78
N ALA A 374 4.60 4.03 -6.72
CA ALA A 374 4.90 3.78 -8.12
C ALA A 374 5.75 4.95 -8.67
N LYS A 375 6.94 4.63 -9.17
CA LYS A 375 7.86 5.61 -9.78
C LYS A 375 7.73 5.66 -11.31
N LYS A 376 6.98 4.72 -11.89
CA LYS A 376 6.73 4.62 -13.33
C LYS A 376 5.30 5.04 -13.63
N PRO A 377 5.03 5.56 -14.83
CA PRO A 377 3.66 5.79 -15.30
C PRO A 377 2.79 4.54 -15.15
N ILE A 378 1.51 4.74 -14.92
CA ILE A 378 0.52 3.66 -14.79
C ILE A 378 -0.29 3.54 -16.08
N ILE A 379 -0.56 2.32 -16.52
CA ILE A 379 -1.46 2.05 -17.64
C ILE A 379 -2.61 1.18 -17.13
N PHE A 380 -3.80 1.75 -17.06
CA PHE A 380 -5.02 1.02 -16.73
C PHE A 380 -5.58 0.33 -17.97
N ILE A 381 -5.96 -0.95 -17.85
CA ILE A 381 -6.52 -1.76 -18.93
C ILE A 381 -7.80 -2.48 -18.50
N GLU A 382 -8.65 -2.86 -19.48
CA GLU A 382 -9.95 -3.48 -19.19
C GLU A 382 -9.88 -4.90 -18.60
N GLY A 383 -8.85 -5.66 -18.93
CA GLY A 383 -8.74 -7.09 -18.64
C GLY A 383 -8.49 -7.44 -17.17
N THR A 384 -8.05 -8.67 -16.98
CA THR A 384 -7.53 -9.22 -15.72
C THR A 384 -6.08 -9.66 -15.90
N THR A 385 -5.38 -10.05 -14.84
CA THR A 385 -3.98 -10.52 -14.91
C THR A 385 -3.75 -11.74 -15.81
N GLY A 386 -4.82 -12.45 -16.18
CA GLY A 386 -4.77 -13.60 -17.10
C GLY A 386 -5.28 -13.29 -18.52
N SER A 387 -5.69 -12.06 -18.81
CA SER A 387 -6.28 -11.68 -20.11
C SER A 387 -5.23 -11.49 -21.20
N TYR A 388 -5.71 -11.47 -22.45
CA TYR A 388 -4.89 -11.15 -23.62
C TYR A 388 -4.35 -9.71 -23.56
N ASP A 389 -5.17 -8.75 -23.11
CA ASP A 389 -4.78 -7.35 -22.88
C ASP A 389 -3.56 -7.27 -21.97
N TYR A 390 -3.64 -7.93 -20.80
CA TYR A 390 -2.56 -7.92 -19.83
C TYR A 390 -1.25 -8.47 -20.41
N THR A 391 -1.36 -9.55 -21.20
CA THR A 391 -0.20 -10.16 -21.86
C THR A 391 0.46 -9.21 -22.87
N VAL A 392 -0.34 -8.58 -23.74
CA VAL A 392 0.17 -7.69 -24.78
C VAL A 392 0.78 -6.43 -24.15
N PHE A 393 0.05 -5.76 -23.26
CA PHE A 393 0.48 -4.47 -22.73
C PHE A 393 1.62 -4.58 -21.72
N THR A 394 1.65 -5.63 -20.87
CA THR A 394 2.82 -5.88 -20.02
C THR A 394 4.08 -6.15 -20.82
N SER A 395 3.96 -6.80 -21.98
CA SER A 395 5.10 -7.01 -22.86
C SER A 395 5.52 -5.74 -23.59
N LEU A 396 4.55 -4.93 -24.04
CA LEU A 396 4.79 -3.68 -24.77
C LEU A 396 5.44 -2.60 -23.89
N PHE A 397 5.03 -2.48 -22.63
CA PHE A 397 5.47 -1.44 -21.69
C PHE A 397 6.35 -1.95 -20.55
N LYS A 398 6.93 -3.16 -20.68
CA LYS A 398 7.66 -3.90 -19.64
C LYS A 398 8.58 -3.04 -18.77
N ASP A 399 9.38 -2.17 -19.38
CA ASP A 399 10.39 -1.37 -18.69
C ASP A 399 9.97 0.09 -18.47
N LEU A 400 8.87 0.53 -19.08
CA LEU A 400 8.42 1.91 -19.10
C LEU A 400 7.29 2.20 -18.11
N ALA A 401 6.32 1.33 -17.97
CA ALA A 401 5.12 1.58 -17.19
C ALA A 401 4.68 0.35 -16.38
N ILE A 402 3.83 0.57 -15.40
CA ILE A 402 3.13 -0.49 -14.66
C ILE A 402 1.75 -0.67 -15.29
N VAL A 403 1.47 -1.85 -15.84
CA VAL A 403 0.17 -2.19 -16.41
C VAL A 403 -0.75 -2.74 -15.32
N PHE A 404 -1.88 -2.08 -15.09
CA PHE A 404 -2.83 -2.40 -14.04
C PHE A 404 -4.22 -2.73 -14.60
N PRO A 405 -4.70 -3.99 -14.49
CA PRO A 405 -6.02 -4.39 -14.97
C PRO A 405 -7.11 -3.99 -13.99
N VAL A 406 -8.17 -3.32 -14.46
CA VAL A 406 -9.23 -2.74 -13.60
C VAL A 406 -10.65 -3.20 -13.93
N GLN A 407 -10.80 -4.13 -14.85
CA GLN A 407 -12.08 -4.76 -15.24
C GLN A 407 -13.13 -3.76 -15.73
N GLY A 408 -13.21 -3.63 -17.07
CA GLY A 408 -14.20 -2.84 -17.79
C GLY A 408 -13.81 -1.40 -18.09
N HIS A 409 -14.26 -0.91 -19.23
CA HIS A 409 -13.88 0.39 -19.78
C HIS A 409 -14.25 1.58 -18.89
N GLY A 410 -15.38 1.53 -18.18
CA GLY A 410 -15.79 2.59 -17.26
C GLY A 410 -14.79 2.79 -16.12
N ASN A 411 -14.24 1.70 -15.55
CA ASN A 411 -13.20 1.78 -14.53
C ASN A 411 -11.89 2.34 -15.11
N VAL A 412 -11.51 1.94 -16.33
CA VAL A 412 -10.31 2.47 -16.99
C VAL A 412 -10.40 3.98 -17.13
N ILE A 413 -11.52 4.49 -17.64
CA ILE A 413 -11.75 5.94 -17.83
C ILE A 413 -11.73 6.66 -16.48
N ASN A 414 -12.54 6.20 -15.53
CA ASN A 414 -12.68 6.85 -14.24
C ASN A 414 -11.37 6.86 -13.45
N TYR A 415 -10.64 5.74 -13.43
CA TYR A 415 -9.39 5.63 -12.65
C TYR A 415 -8.25 6.40 -13.30
N THR A 416 -8.18 6.47 -14.64
CA THR A 416 -7.20 7.32 -15.32
C THR A 416 -7.43 8.79 -14.95
N GLN A 417 -8.67 9.26 -15.02
CA GLN A 417 -9.00 10.65 -14.66
C GLN A 417 -8.78 10.93 -13.18
N ALA A 418 -9.24 10.04 -12.30
CA ALA A 418 -9.08 10.19 -10.86
C ALA A 418 -7.61 10.19 -10.43
N TYR A 419 -6.77 9.34 -11.03
CA TYR A 419 -5.34 9.31 -10.77
C TYR A 419 -4.66 10.62 -11.21
N ASN A 420 -4.94 11.06 -12.44
CA ASN A 420 -4.31 12.26 -13.00
C ASN A 420 -4.78 13.57 -12.35
N SER A 421 -5.96 13.59 -11.75
CA SER A 421 -6.49 14.75 -11.01
C SER A 421 -6.18 14.76 -9.52
N SER A 422 -5.66 13.66 -8.98
CA SER A 422 -5.42 13.51 -7.54
C SER A 422 -4.10 14.15 -7.10
N GLU A 423 -4.16 15.05 -6.13
CA GLU A 423 -2.97 15.60 -5.48
C GLU A 423 -2.14 14.52 -4.76
N ALA A 424 -2.78 13.44 -4.33
CA ALA A 424 -2.12 12.30 -3.68
C ALA A 424 -1.09 11.61 -4.57
N PHE A 425 -1.26 11.67 -5.89
CA PHE A 425 -0.32 11.13 -6.88
C PHE A 425 0.42 12.25 -7.65
N SER A 426 0.56 13.43 -7.05
CA SER A 426 1.23 14.57 -7.66
C SER A 426 2.63 14.20 -8.18
N GLY A 427 2.84 14.34 -9.49
CA GLY A 427 4.04 13.91 -10.21
C GLY A 427 3.97 12.52 -10.84
N GLY A 428 2.89 11.74 -10.62
CA GLY A 428 2.60 10.52 -11.36
C GLY A 428 1.65 10.79 -12.53
N ILE A 429 1.82 10.08 -13.62
CA ILE A 429 0.92 10.15 -14.79
C ILE A 429 0.35 8.77 -15.04
N SER A 430 -0.93 8.70 -15.38
CA SER A 430 -1.56 7.46 -15.83
C SER A 430 -2.19 7.61 -17.20
N PHE A 431 -2.28 6.49 -17.89
CA PHE A 431 -2.93 6.32 -19.18
C PHE A 431 -3.97 5.20 -19.06
N GLY A 432 -5.03 5.29 -19.85
CA GLY A 432 -6.01 4.22 -19.99
C GLY A 432 -5.92 3.58 -21.38
N ILE A 433 -6.17 2.28 -21.49
CA ILE A 433 -6.34 1.59 -22.77
C ILE A 433 -7.64 0.80 -22.71
N ILE A 434 -8.51 1.04 -23.68
CA ILE A 434 -9.82 0.37 -23.81
C ILE A 434 -10.03 -0.21 -25.20
N ASP A 435 -10.92 -1.20 -25.30
CA ASP A 435 -11.38 -1.72 -26.58
C ASP A 435 -12.05 -0.60 -27.43
N ARG A 436 -11.94 -0.67 -28.76
CA ARG A 436 -12.58 0.31 -29.63
C ARG A 436 -14.11 0.22 -29.58
N ASP A 437 -14.67 -0.98 -29.45
CA ASP A 437 -16.10 -1.24 -29.24
C ASP A 437 -17.01 -0.44 -30.21
N LEU A 438 -16.69 -0.38 -31.49
CA LEU A 438 -17.43 0.36 -32.51
C LEU A 438 -17.59 1.87 -32.21
N ARG A 439 -16.72 2.49 -31.39
CA ARG A 439 -16.72 3.95 -31.15
C ARG A 439 -16.37 4.69 -32.44
N ASP A 440 -16.95 5.86 -32.63
CA ASP A 440 -16.60 6.80 -33.69
C ASP A 440 -15.32 7.58 -33.34
N ASP A 441 -14.75 8.23 -34.34
CA ASP A 441 -13.47 8.93 -34.21
C ASP A 441 -13.58 10.16 -33.27
N GLU A 442 -14.75 10.82 -33.19
CA GLU A 442 -14.98 11.95 -32.30
C GLU A 442 -14.90 11.51 -30.84
N ASN A 443 -15.53 10.38 -30.50
CA ASN A 443 -15.43 9.80 -29.16
C ASN A 443 -14.01 9.34 -28.80
N ILE A 444 -13.29 8.80 -29.79
CA ILE A 444 -11.90 8.37 -29.62
C ILE A 444 -10.99 9.54 -29.28
N GLU A 445 -11.12 10.67 -30.01
CA GLU A 445 -10.34 11.87 -29.70
C GLU A 445 -10.70 12.48 -28.35
N ALA A 446 -11.98 12.55 -27.99
CA ALA A 446 -12.42 13.02 -26.68
C ALA A 446 -11.89 12.16 -25.52
N LEU A 447 -11.73 10.86 -25.72
CA LEU A 447 -11.12 9.96 -24.75
C LEU A 447 -9.60 10.16 -24.67
N LYS A 448 -8.94 10.38 -25.81
CA LYS A 448 -7.50 10.64 -25.89
C LYS A 448 -7.10 11.92 -25.14
N GLU A 449 -7.92 12.99 -25.21
CA GLU A 449 -7.74 14.21 -24.43
C GLU A 449 -7.77 13.95 -22.90
N LYS A 450 -8.49 12.91 -22.48
CA LYS A 450 -8.54 12.46 -21.08
C LYS A 450 -7.43 11.47 -20.69
N GLY A 451 -6.47 11.23 -21.59
CA GLY A 451 -5.40 10.25 -21.39
C GLY A 451 -5.82 8.79 -21.62
N VAL A 452 -7.00 8.56 -22.24
CA VAL A 452 -7.52 7.21 -22.50
C VAL A 452 -7.42 6.91 -24.00
N TYR A 453 -6.66 5.89 -24.34
CA TYR A 453 -6.40 5.45 -25.70
C TYR A 453 -7.31 4.26 -26.04
N THR A 454 -7.77 4.21 -27.28
CA THR A 454 -8.53 3.07 -27.79
C THR A 454 -7.67 2.17 -28.65
N LEU A 455 -8.04 0.90 -28.72
CA LEU A 455 -7.37 -0.03 -29.63
C LEU A 455 -7.54 0.37 -31.10
N PRO A 456 -6.54 0.07 -31.94
CA PRO A 456 -6.63 0.29 -33.41
C PRO A 456 -7.57 -0.71 -34.09
N VAL A 457 -8.00 -1.74 -33.37
CA VAL A 457 -8.96 -2.78 -33.80
C VAL A 457 -10.15 -2.81 -32.83
N ASN A 458 -11.21 -3.54 -33.16
CA ASN A 458 -12.42 -3.49 -32.32
C ASN A 458 -12.20 -4.02 -30.90
N GLU A 459 -11.54 -5.15 -30.76
CA GLU A 459 -11.22 -5.84 -29.50
C GLU A 459 -9.77 -6.37 -29.55
N ILE A 460 -9.10 -6.50 -28.40
CA ILE A 460 -7.68 -6.89 -28.30
C ILE A 460 -7.36 -8.18 -29.06
N GLU A 461 -8.27 -9.14 -29.06
CA GLU A 461 -8.07 -10.43 -29.73
C GLU A 461 -7.91 -10.29 -31.25
N MET A 462 -8.42 -9.22 -31.85
CA MET A 462 -8.27 -8.97 -33.28
C MET A 462 -6.82 -8.67 -33.68
N LEU A 463 -5.98 -8.14 -32.77
CA LEU A 463 -4.54 -7.97 -33.00
C LEU A 463 -3.81 -9.30 -33.25
N TYR A 464 -4.31 -10.38 -32.65
CA TYR A 464 -3.73 -11.73 -32.83
C TYR A 464 -3.91 -12.27 -34.24
N PHE A 465 -4.85 -11.69 -35.00
CA PHE A 465 -5.18 -12.06 -36.38
C PHE A 465 -4.69 -11.06 -37.43
N GLU A 466 -3.80 -10.16 -36.99
CA GLU A 466 -3.13 -9.26 -37.92
C GLU A 466 -2.30 -10.07 -38.94
N GLU A 467 -2.40 -9.75 -40.23
CA GLU A 467 -1.90 -10.60 -41.31
C GLU A 467 -0.39 -10.81 -41.28
N GLU A 468 0.38 -9.76 -40.97
CA GLU A 468 1.85 -9.86 -40.91
C GLU A 468 2.30 -10.71 -39.70
N LEU A 469 1.58 -10.62 -38.59
CA LEU A 469 1.85 -11.46 -37.42
C LEU A 469 1.50 -12.94 -37.69
N MET A 470 0.41 -13.21 -38.42
CA MET A 470 0.09 -14.58 -38.87
C MET A 470 1.16 -15.15 -39.79
N LYS A 471 1.67 -14.34 -40.74
CA LYS A 471 2.76 -14.75 -41.63
C LYS A 471 4.02 -15.04 -40.83
N LYS A 472 4.40 -14.17 -39.92
CA LYS A 472 5.58 -14.35 -39.05
C LYS A 472 5.47 -15.59 -38.18
N TYR A 473 4.27 -15.86 -37.63
CA TYR A 473 4.01 -17.07 -36.87
C TYR A 473 4.34 -18.35 -37.66
N PHE A 474 3.89 -18.46 -38.92
CA PHE A 474 4.16 -19.62 -39.75
C PHE A 474 5.62 -19.69 -40.25
N GLU A 475 6.27 -18.55 -40.48
CA GLU A 475 7.70 -18.48 -40.78
C GLU A 475 8.52 -19.10 -39.65
N GLU A 476 8.25 -18.77 -38.39
CA GLU A 476 8.92 -19.31 -37.23
C GLU A 476 8.68 -20.82 -37.00
N LEU A 477 7.57 -21.33 -37.50
CA LEU A 477 7.27 -22.75 -37.49
C LEU A 477 7.94 -23.50 -38.69
N ASN A 478 8.69 -22.79 -39.52
CA ASN A 478 9.26 -23.31 -40.79
C ASN A 478 8.18 -23.93 -41.70
N THR A 479 6.94 -23.38 -41.67
CA THR A 479 5.86 -23.84 -42.54
C THR A 479 6.10 -23.34 -43.96
N PRO A 480 5.96 -24.20 -44.99
CA PRO A 480 6.12 -23.79 -46.39
C PRO A 480 5.20 -22.60 -46.76
N ILE A 481 5.71 -21.65 -47.53
CA ILE A 481 4.96 -20.40 -47.88
C ILE A 481 3.60 -20.70 -48.50
N GLU A 482 3.51 -21.69 -49.40
CA GLU A 482 2.27 -22.11 -50.02
C GLU A 482 1.24 -22.63 -49.01
N GLU A 483 1.68 -23.40 -48.02
CA GLU A 483 0.81 -23.93 -46.96
C GLU A 483 0.35 -22.85 -46.00
N SER A 484 1.26 -21.99 -45.54
CA SER A 484 0.91 -20.84 -44.66
C SER A 484 -0.06 -19.88 -45.35
N THR A 485 0.21 -19.52 -46.60
CA THR A 485 -0.68 -18.65 -47.41
C THR A 485 -2.08 -19.28 -47.54
N LYS A 486 -2.14 -20.57 -47.82
CA LYS A 486 -3.41 -21.30 -47.90
C LYS A 486 -4.20 -21.25 -46.58
N LYS A 487 -3.56 -21.48 -45.45
CA LYS A 487 -4.20 -21.44 -44.13
C LYS A 487 -4.70 -20.06 -43.78
N ILE A 488 -3.88 -19.02 -44.03
CA ILE A 488 -4.24 -17.62 -43.77
C ILE A 488 -5.44 -17.21 -44.66
N ASN A 489 -5.40 -17.53 -45.96
CA ASN A 489 -6.50 -17.20 -46.87
C ASN A 489 -7.79 -17.96 -46.51
N GLN A 490 -7.69 -19.22 -46.08
CA GLN A 490 -8.85 -19.98 -45.61
C GLN A 490 -9.44 -19.37 -44.35
N PHE A 491 -8.60 -18.94 -43.37
CA PHE A 491 -9.04 -18.23 -42.19
C PHE A 491 -9.74 -16.92 -42.54
N LYS A 492 -9.11 -16.08 -43.38
CA LYS A 492 -9.68 -14.77 -43.79
C LYS A 492 -11.04 -14.96 -44.49
N LYS A 493 -11.15 -15.94 -45.36
CA LYS A 493 -12.40 -16.25 -46.06
C LYS A 493 -13.51 -16.62 -45.09
N GLU A 494 -13.24 -17.52 -44.15
CA GLU A 494 -14.23 -17.96 -43.16
C GLU A 494 -14.57 -16.85 -42.16
N PHE A 495 -13.60 -16.01 -41.79
CA PHE A 495 -13.83 -14.81 -41.00
C PHE A 495 -14.84 -13.87 -41.69
N ILE A 496 -14.61 -13.53 -42.97
CA ILE A 496 -15.48 -12.66 -43.74
C ILE A 496 -16.88 -13.27 -43.88
N GLU A 497 -16.99 -14.57 -44.14
CA GLU A 497 -18.29 -15.27 -44.19
C GLU A 497 -19.04 -15.18 -42.88
N ARG A 498 -18.36 -15.30 -41.75
CA ARG A 498 -18.99 -15.15 -40.45
C ARG A 498 -19.45 -13.73 -40.16
N VAL A 499 -18.68 -12.73 -40.58
CA VAL A 499 -19.11 -11.33 -40.47
C VAL A 499 -20.36 -11.11 -41.34
N LYS A 500 -20.38 -11.62 -42.57
CA LYS A 500 -21.58 -11.56 -43.44
C LYS A 500 -22.81 -12.16 -42.77
N ASN A 501 -22.66 -13.35 -42.19
CA ASN A 501 -23.75 -14.06 -41.53
C ASN A 501 -24.22 -13.41 -40.22
N LYS A 502 -23.43 -12.53 -39.63
CA LYS A 502 -23.72 -11.81 -38.39
C LYS A 502 -23.95 -10.31 -38.58
N LYS A 503 -24.08 -9.85 -39.82
CA LYS A 503 -24.19 -8.43 -40.17
C LYS A 503 -25.25 -7.71 -39.36
N ASP A 504 -26.46 -8.25 -39.28
CA ASP A 504 -27.58 -7.61 -38.57
C ASP A 504 -27.27 -7.44 -37.09
N ARG A 505 -26.62 -8.46 -36.47
CA ARG A 505 -26.21 -8.38 -35.07
C ARG A 505 -25.09 -7.38 -34.80
N ILE A 506 -24.19 -7.18 -35.77
CA ILE A 506 -23.13 -6.17 -35.69
C ILE A 506 -23.76 -4.77 -35.76
N VAL A 507 -24.72 -4.56 -36.65
CA VAL A 507 -25.47 -3.29 -36.76
C VAL A 507 -26.27 -3.01 -35.48
N GLU A 508 -26.91 -4.04 -34.90
CA GLU A 508 -27.58 -3.93 -33.60
C GLU A 508 -26.62 -3.50 -32.49
N GLN A 509 -25.41 -4.07 -32.42
CA GLN A 509 -24.40 -3.68 -31.43
C GLN A 509 -23.91 -2.24 -31.64
N LYS A 510 -23.74 -1.78 -32.90
CA LYS A 510 -23.44 -0.38 -33.20
C LYS A 510 -24.55 0.55 -32.71
N ALA A 511 -25.80 0.21 -32.98
CA ALA A 511 -26.96 0.98 -32.52
C ALA A 511 -26.98 1.07 -30.96
N LYS A 512 -26.74 -0.04 -30.29
CA LYS A 512 -26.63 -0.06 -28.84
C LYS A 512 -25.47 0.84 -28.35
N LYS A 513 -24.31 0.75 -29.00
CA LYS A 513 -23.14 1.57 -28.60
C LYS A 513 -23.40 3.07 -28.75
N ILE A 514 -24.06 3.49 -29.83
CA ILE A 514 -24.46 4.91 -30.03
C ILE A 514 -25.35 5.35 -28.87
N LEU A 515 -26.35 4.55 -28.50
CA LEU A 515 -27.24 4.86 -27.38
C LEU A 515 -26.51 4.89 -26.03
N ASP A 516 -25.67 3.90 -25.74
CA ASP A 516 -24.91 3.84 -24.48
C ASP A 516 -23.98 5.08 -24.36
N THR A 517 -23.25 5.41 -25.42
CA THR A 517 -22.40 6.62 -25.46
C THR A 517 -23.19 7.91 -25.26
N PHE A 518 -24.37 7.99 -25.87
CA PHE A 518 -25.24 9.13 -25.69
C PHE A 518 -25.70 9.26 -24.23
N LEU A 519 -26.16 8.18 -23.61
CA LEU A 519 -26.62 8.17 -22.22
C LEU A 519 -25.47 8.45 -21.23
N GLU A 520 -24.26 8.03 -21.53
CA GLU A 520 -23.07 8.35 -20.73
C GLU A 520 -22.74 9.85 -20.77
N ASN A 521 -22.85 10.48 -21.94
CA ASN A 521 -22.54 11.90 -22.13
C ASN A 521 -23.66 12.84 -21.63
N HIS A 522 -24.89 12.34 -21.51
CA HIS A 522 -26.06 13.13 -21.12
C HIS A 522 -26.63 12.67 -19.77
N ARG A 523 -25.79 12.25 -18.84
CA ARG A 523 -26.21 12.02 -17.44
C ARG A 523 -26.70 13.32 -16.85
N VAL A 524 -27.91 13.31 -16.28
CA VAL A 524 -28.49 14.46 -15.58
C VAL A 524 -27.71 14.67 -14.27
N GLU A 525 -26.72 15.55 -14.30
CA GLU A 525 -25.79 15.73 -13.16
C GLU A 525 -26.40 16.45 -11.95
N GLN A 526 -27.40 17.30 -12.11
CA GLN A 526 -28.09 17.94 -10.97
C GLN A 526 -29.52 18.37 -11.32
N ILE A 527 -30.49 17.86 -10.55
CA ILE A 527 -31.90 18.29 -10.59
C ILE A 527 -32.08 19.53 -9.68
N ARG A 528 -31.37 20.62 -9.94
CA ARG A 528 -31.67 21.87 -9.28
C ARG A 528 -32.56 22.68 -10.21
N ASP A 529 -33.78 22.99 -9.73
CA ASP A 529 -34.74 23.89 -10.36
C ASP A 529 -35.51 23.42 -11.61
N LYS A 530 -35.56 22.07 -11.91
CA LYS A 530 -36.37 21.51 -12.99
C LYS A 530 -37.51 20.64 -12.44
N THR A 531 -38.68 20.73 -13.07
CA THR A 531 -39.79 19.81 -12.77
C THR A 531 -39.53 18.44 -13.39
N PRO A 532 -40.17 17.34 -12.89
CA PRO A 532 -40.06 16.03 -13.52
C PRO A 532 -40.46 16.03 -15.03
N ASP A 533 -41.44 16.84 -15.39
CA ASP A 533 -41.88 16.95 -16.80
C ASP A 533 -40.84 17.67 -17.68
N ASP A 534 -40.15 18.70 -17.16
CA ASP A 534 -39.05 19.36 -17.87
C ASP A 534 -37.89 18.38 -18.10
N LEU A 535 -37.56 17.54 -17.12
CA LEU A 535 -36.51 16.51 -17.27
C LEU A 535 -36.86 15.48 -18.36
N VAL A 536 -38.12 15.01 -18.38
CA VAL A 536 -38.59 14.07 -19.42
C VAL A 536 -38.52 14.71 -20.81
N ASN A 537 -38.94 15.96 -20.92
CA ASN A 537 -38.89 16.70 -22.20
C ASN A 537 -37.45 16.89 -22.67
N ASP A 538 -36.52 17.31 -21.80
CA ASP A 538 -35.09 17.45 -22.11
C ASP A 538 -34.49 16.12 -22.61
N ILE A 539 -34.81 15.01 -21.95
CA ILE A 539 -34.34 13.69 -22.38
C ILE A 539 -34.89 13.33 -23.76
N ILE A 540 -36.18 13.57 -24.00
CA ILE A 540 -36.81 13.30 -25.29
C ILE A 540 -36.21 14.18 -26.41
N GLU A 541 -36.01 15.48 -26.17
CA GLU A 541 -35.38 16.38 -27.12
C GLU A 541 -33.94 15.96 -27.41
N ASN A 542 -33.17 15.62 -26.41
CA ASN A 542 -31.80 15.13 -26.57
C ASN A 542 -31.75 13.81 -27.35
N ILE A 543 -32.61 12.83 -27.05
CA ILE A 543 -32.69 11.58 -27.80
C ILE A 543 -33.06 11.85 -29.29
N ASN A 544 -34.00 12.76 -29.55
CA ASN A 544 -34.38 13.12 -30.89
C ASN A 544 -33.27 13.85 -31.69
N SER A 545 -32.34 14.50 -31.00
CA SER A 545 -31.19 15.19 -31.62
C SER A 545 -30.14 14.22 -32.18
N ILE A 546 -30.07 12.96 -31.70
CA ILE A 546 -29.05 11.97 -32.11
C ILE A 546 -29.41 11.45 -33.49
N ASN A 547 -29.82 11.82 -34.41
CA ASN A 547 -30.07 11.16 -35.73
C ASN A 547 -29.66 9.64 -35.77
N LEU A 548 -30.07 8.87 -34.73
CA LEU A 548 -29.68 7.46 -34.52
C LEU A 548 -29.92 6.63 -35.79
N LYS A 549 -31.07 6.85 -36.45
CA LYS A 549 -31.42 6.13 -37.65
C LYS A 549 -30.44 6.42 -38.82
N GLY A 550 -30.02 7.67 -39.00
CA GLY A 550 -29.01 8.04 -39.98
C GLY A 550 -27.68 7.36 -39.71
N GLN A 551 -27.17 7.47 -38.50
CA GLN A 551 -25.89 6.83 -38.10
C GLN A 551 -25.89 5.31 -38.26
N ILE A 552 -27.03 4.65 -38.02
CA ILE A 552 -27.15 3.20 -38.25
C ILE A 552 -27.11 2.87 -39.74
N ILE A 553 -27.81 3.63 -40.57
CA ILE A 553 -27.83 3.45 -42.04
C ILE A 553 -26.42 3.65 -42.61
N ASP A 554 -25.74 4.74 -42.23
CA ASP A 554 -24.38 5.05 -42.67
C ASP A 554 -23.40 3.92 -42.32
N PHE A 555 -23.48 3.40 -41.10
CA PHE A 555 -22.64 2.27 -40.66
C PHE A 555 -22.98 0.97 -41.40
N GLU A 556 -24.26 0.70 -41.67
CA GLU A 556 -24.68 -0.48 -42.42
C GLU A 556 -24.24 -0.44 -43.88
N GLU A 557 -24.27 0.73 -44.49
CA GLU A 557 -23.76 0.97 -45.85
C GLU A 557 -22.25 0.79 -45.92
N GLU A 558 -21.51 1.38 -44.96
CA GLU A 558 -20.05 1.21 -44.85
C GLU A 558 -19.67 -0.25 -44.65
N LEU A 559 -20.32 -0.96 -43.70
CA LEU A 559 -20.07 -2.38 -43.47
C LEU A 559 -20.36 -3.23 -44.73
N SER A 560 -21.41 -2.89 -45.48
CA SER A 560 -21.78 -3.58 -46.73
C SER A 560 -20.72 -3.38 -47.81
N ASP A 561 -20.21 -2.16 -47.96
CA ASP A 561 -19.13 -1.83 -48.89
C ASP A 561 -17.84 -2.59 -48.54
N VAL A 562 -17.43 -2.55 -47.26
CA VAL A 562 -16.26 -3.28 -46.76
C VAL A 562 -16.37 -4.80 -46.98
N LEU A 563 -17.57 -5.36 -46.79
CA LEU A 563 -17.86 -6.78 -47.07
C LEU A 563 -17.86 -7.11 -48.56
N SER A 564 -18.31 -6.19 -49.44
CA SER A 564 -18.32 -6.39 -50.88
C SER A 564 -16.91 -6.39 -51.47
N ASN A 565 -16.00 -5.63 -50.85
CA ASN A 565 -14.60 -5.52 -51.24
C ASN A 565 -13.69 -6.54 -50.56
N ASP A 566 -14.23 -7.42 -49.69
CA ASP A 566 -13.48 -8.36 -48.87
C ASP A 566 -12.32 -7.71 -48.08
N ASP A 567 -12.50 -6.45 -47.62
CA ASP A 567 -11.48 -5.69 -46.89
C ASP A 567 -11.30 -6.21 -45.48
N TYR A 568 -10.49 -7.24 -45.37
CA TYR A 568 -10.21 -7.93 -44.11
C TYR A 568 -9.68 -7.00 -43.02
N GLN A 569 -8.82 -6.01 -43.37
CA GLN A 569 -8.21 -5.13 -42.35
C GLN A 569 -9.25 -4.21 -41.72
N LYS A 570 -10.15 -3.62 -42.51
CA LYS A 570 -11.27 -2.83 -42.02
C LYS A 570 -12.25 -3.67 -41.19
N LEU A 571 -12.44 -4.92 -41.56
CA LEU A 571 -13.31 -5.82 -40.81
C LEU A 571 -12.77 -6.14 -39.40
N LEU A 572 -11.46 -6.14 -39.16
CA LEU A 572 -10.89 -6.27 -37.80
C LEU A 572 -11.25 -5.07 -36.89
N VAL A 573 -11.50 -3.90 -37.49
CA VAL A 573 -11.93 -2.68 -36.79
C VAL A 573 -13.45 -2.67 -36.54
N MET A 574 -14.23 -3.17 -37.52
CA MET A 574 -15.69 -3.08 -37.52
C MET A 574 -16.39 -4.31 -36.92
N SER A 575 -15.67 -5.37 -36.57
CA SER A 575 -16.26 -6.64 -36.15
C SER A 575 -16.13 -6.85 -34.66
N PRO A 576 -17.19 -6.66 -33.87
CA PRO A 576 -17.31 -7.17 -32.51
C PRO A 576 -17.56 -8.68 -32.54
N LEU A 577 -17.90 -9.30 -31.40
CA LEU A 577 -18.22 -10.74 -31.31
C LEU A 577 -17.01 -11.65 -31.53
N LYS A 578 -15.86 -11.29 -30.95
CA LYS A 578 -14.59 -12.03 -31.01
C LYS A 578 -14.72 -13.56 -30.85
N GLN A 579 -15.55 -14.03 -29.92
CA GLN A 579 -15.74 -15.46 -29.68
C GLN A 579 -16.39 -16.18 -30.85
N GLU A 580 -17.37 -15.54 -31.49
CA GLU A 580 -18.18 -16.15 -32.53
C GLU A 580 -17.55 -16.00 -33.92
N ILE A 581 -16.77 -14.95 -34.13
CA ILE A 581 -16.16 -14.64 -35.43
C ILE A 581 -14.69 -15.07 -35.43
N ALA A 582 -13.81 -14.28 -34.83
CA ALA A 582 -12.37 -14.47 -34.96
C ALA A 582 -11.87 -15.72 -34.22
N MET A 583 -12.14 -15.82 -32.92
CA MET A 583 -11.68 -16.95 -32.11
C MET A 583 -12.33 -18.25 -32.52
N GLY A 584 -13.59 -18.22 -32.97
CA GLY A 584 -14.33 -19.40 -33.45
C GLY A 584 -13.74 -20.06 -34.72
N VAL A 585 -12.89 -19.35 -35.48
CA VAL A 585 -12.19 -19.91 -36.67
C VAL A 585 -10.67 -20.00 -36.51
N SER A 586 -10.13 -19.60 -35.37
CA SER A 586 -8.68 -19.58 -35.11
C SER A 586 -7.98 -20.94 -35.33
N ASN A 587 -8.69 -22.05 -35.13
CA ASN A 587 -8.21 -23.41 -35.37
C ASN A 587 -7.92 -23.71 -36.85
N LYS A 588 -8.36 -22.86 -37.80
CA LYS A 588 -7.99 -22.96 -39.22
C LYS A 588 -6.52 -22.58 -39.44
N LEU A 589 -5.99 -21.73 -38.58
CA LEU A 589 -4.58 -21.37 -38.59
C LEU A 589 -3.75 -22.48 -37.93
N ASP A 590 -4.03 -22.76 -36.68
CA ASP A 590 -3.36 -23.82 -35.92
C ASP A 590 -4.22 -24.25 -34.71
N SER A 591 -4.03 -25.48 -34.20
CA SER A 591 -4.63 -25.90 -32.96
C SER A 591 -4.08 -25.04 -31.80
N LYS A 592 -4.97 -24.48 -30.96
CA LYS A 592 -4.60 -23.55 -29.87
C LYS A 592 -3.84 -22.31 -30.36
N TYR A 593 -4.15 -21.81 -31.55
CA TYR A 593 -3.47 -20.64 -32.15
C TYR A 593 -3.37 -19.46 -31.16
N MET A 594 -4.45 -19.10 -30.49
CA MET A 594 -4.50 -17.97 -29.55
C MET A 594 -3.53 -18.14 -28.38
N GLU A 595 -3.45 -19.33 -27.80
CA GLU A 595 -2.52 -19.64 -26.70
C GLU A 595 -1.06 -19.55 -27.17
N LYS A 596 -0.77 -20.14 -28.32
CA LYS A 596 0.57 -20.13 -28.92
C LYS A 596 0.99 -18.71 -29.29
N MET A 597 0.10 -17.92 -29.88
CA MET A 597 0.36 -16.54 -30.24
C MET A 597 0.55 -15.65 -29.01
N SER A 598 -0.23 -15.86 -27.94
CA SER A 598 -0.05 -15.17 -26.67
C SER A 598 1.36 -15.40 -26.08
N ASN A 599 1.89 -16.62 -26.21
CA ASN A 599 3.26 -16.91 -25.82
C ASN A 599 4.30 -16.18 -26.68
N LYS A 600 4.01 -15.97 -27.98
CA LYS A 600 4.89 -15.16 -28.85
C LYS A 600 4.98 -13.72 -28.35
N PHE A 601 3.88 -13.10 -27.96
CA PHE A 601 3.90 -11.75 -27.36
C PHE A 601 4.72 -11.69 -26.06
N LYS A 602 4.73 -12.77 -25.25
CA LYS A 602 5.50 -12.80 -24.01
C LYS A 602 7.00 -12.92 -24.21
N TYR A 603 7.44 -13.69 -25.20
CA TYR A 603 8.83 -14.15 -25.29
C TYR A 603 9.56 -13.73 -26.56
N ASN A 604 8.89 -13.14 -27.55
CA ASN A 604 9.49 -12.76 -28.82
C ASN A 604 9.33 -11.25 -29.08
N THR A 605 10.45 -10.56 -29.11
CA THR A 605 10.50 -9.10 -29.29
C THR A 605 9.96 -8.61 -30.63
N TYR A 606 9.97 -9.42 -31.69
CA TYR A 606 9.46 -9.03 -33.00
C TYR A 606 7.98 -8.65 -32.93
N TYR A 607 7.14 -9.48 -32.29
CA TYR A 607 5.69 -9.25 -32.20
C TYR A 607 5.37 -7.97 -31.45
N VAL A 608 6.10 -7.74 -30.35
CA VAL A 608 5.95 -6.52 -29.54
C VAL A 608 6.38 -5.29 -30.31
N GLN A 609 7.53 -5.36 -31.01
CA GLN A 609 8.07 -4.25 -31.79
C GLN A 609 7.15 -3.90 -32.98
N HIS A 610 6.60 -4.91 -33.66
CA HIS A 610 5.65 -4.72 -34.74
C HIS A 610 4.39 -3.96 -34.28
N LEU A 611 3.79 -4.38 -33.14
CA LEU A 611 2.63 -3.68 -32.59
C LEU A 611 2.98 -2.25 -32.14
N LYS A 612 4.14 -2.06 -31.51
CA LYS A 612 4.62 -0.74 -31.11
C LYS A 612 4.71 0.21 -32.30
N GLU A 613 5.39 -0.19 -33.38
CA GLU A 613 5.65 0.66 -34.52
C GLU A 613 4.38 0.95 -35.34
N LYS A 614 3.53 -0.05 -35.50
CA LYS A 614 2.36 0.06 -36.37
C LYS A 614 1.14 0.68 -35.69
N TYR A 615 0.93 0.41 -34.40
CA TYR A 615 -0.34 0.70 -33.74
C TYR A 615 -0.24 1.54 -32.47
N PHE A 616 0.88 1.48 -31.75
CA PHE A 616 1.00 2.09 -30.43
C PHE A 616 2.13 3.12 -30.31
N SER A 617 2.63 3.66 -31.44
CA SER A 617 3.73 4.64 -31.45
C SER A 617 3.41 5.90 -30.62
N ASP A 618 2.18 6.44 -30.75
CA ASP A 618 1.74 7.65 -30.05
C ASP A 618 1.68 7.43 -28.54
N LEU A 619 1.02 6.36 -28.11
CA LEU A 619 0.92 6.03 -26.69
C LEU A 619 2.30 5.71 -26.11
N TYR A 620 3.13 4.98 -26.85
CA TYR A 620 4.49 4.65 -26.38
C TYR A 620 5.34 5.90 -26.18
N SER A 621 5.23 6.88 -27.08
CA SER A 621 5.91 8.18 -26.99
C SER A 621 5.39 8.97 -25.79
N ALA A 622 4.07 9.06 -25.60
CA ALA A 622 3.47 9.74 -24.46
C ALA A 622 3.91 9.13 -23.11
N VAL A 623 3.97 7.80 -23.01
CA VAL A 623 4.46 7.11 -21.80
C VAL A 623 5.95 7.37 -21.58
N LEU A 624 6.75 7.43 -22.64
CA LEU A 624 8.19 7.70 -22.54
C LEU A 624 8.46 9.14 -22.08
N GLU A 625 7.72 10.10 -22.59
CA GLU A 625 7.83 11.53 -22.23
C GLU A 625 7.37 11.81 -20.79
N SER A 626 6.59 10.92 -20.21
CA SER A 626 6.05 11.05 -18.83
C SER A 626 6.97 10.45 -17.75
N GLN A 627 8.13 9.89 -18.10
CA GLN A 627 9.14 9.40 -17.16
C GLN A 627 10.03 10.54 -16.65
#